data_554a28873c2e92ca037cec97908fadf1
#
_entry.id   554a28873c2e92ca037cec97908fadf1
#
_cell.length_a   1.000
_cell.length_b   1.000
_cell.length_c   1.000
_cell.angle_alpha   90.00
_cell.angle_beta   90.00
_cell.angle_gamma   90.00
#
_symmetry.space_group_name_H-M   'P 1'
#
loop_
_entity.id
_entity.type
_entity.pdbx_description
1 polymer ?
#
loop_
_entity_poly.entity_id
_entity_poly.type
_entity_poly.pdbx_seq_one_letter_code
_entity_poly.pdbx_strand_id
1 'polypeptide(L)'
;IKNAAQEAEDQAECRINSAWISIPSTDLRSFYASGRTPITSADGSISTNEVVRALELAKTNHRIPEYYLASAVPLGFAVDDNDEWVHNPVGLIGQTLTGHYQLMMLPISTMQNLDKALKSAGIGVEKMVISALATAEASLLKDEKEYGVCLVDIGAGTTNIAVYLDGR
;
A
#
# COMPACT_ATOMS: atom_id res chain seq x y z
N ILE A 1 14.71 19.12 -6.36
CA ILE A 1 13.54 18.72 -7.16
C ILE A 1 13.49 19.57 -8.43
N LYS A 2 13.42 20.92 -8.32
CA LYS A 2 13.26 21.81 -9.49
C LYS A 2 14.36 21.59 -10.55
N ASN A 3 15.64 21.53 -10.16
CA ASN A 3 16.74 21.31 -11.11
C ASN A 3 16.64 19.94 -11.80
N ALA A 4 16.36 18.89 -11.03
CA ALA A 4 16.22 17.55 -11.59
C ALA A 4 15.02 17.44 -12.55
N ALA A 5 13.91 18.13 -12.25
CA ALA A 5 12.77 18.19 -13.14
C ALA A 5 13.12 18.93 -14.44
N GLN A 6 13.83 20.06 -14.34
CA GLN A 6 14.26 20.83 -15.52
C GLN A 6 15.22 20.01 -16.41
N GLU A 7 16.19 19.33 -15.82
CA GLU A 7 17.10 18.44 -16.56
C GLU A 7 16.35 17.33 -17.29
N ALA A 8 15.34 16.73 -16.62
CA ALA A 8 14.52 15.70 -17.24
C ALA A 8 13.63 16.25 -18.37
N GLU A 9 13.05 17.44 -18.19
CA GLU A 9 12.30 18.14 -19.24
C GLU A 9 13.18 18.44 -20.47
N ASP A 10 14.40 18.92 -20.23
CA ASP A 10 15.35 19.26 -21.30
C ASP A 10 15.80 17.99 -22.07
N GLN A 11 15.99 16.86 -21.38
CA GLN A 11 16.35 15.59 -22.02
C GLN A 11 15.20 14.94 -22.77
N ALA A 12 13.99 15.03 -22.23
CA ALA A 12 12.80 14.39 -22.80
C ALA A 12 12.06 15.29 -23.81
N GLU A 13 12.48 16.55 -23.97
CA GLU A 13 11.82 17.57 -24.81
C GLU A 13 10.33 17.73 -24.49
N CYS A 14 9.95 17.53 -23.23
CA CYS A 14 8.57 17.63 -22.76
C CYS A 14 8.47 18.36 -21.42
N ARG A 15 7.29 18.86 -21.07
CA ARG A 15 7.04 19.47 -19.75
C ARG A 15 6.45 18.47 -18.76
N ILE A 16 6.98 18.50 -17.54
CA ILE A 16 6.52 17.69 -16.42
C ILE A 16 5.54 18.51 -15.58
N ASN A 17 4.24 18.26 -15.71
CA ASN A 17 3.21 18.95 -14.94
C ASN A 17 2.86 18.20 -13.63
N SER A 18 3.03 16.87 -13.62
CA SER A 18 2.72 15.98 -12.50
C SER A 18 3.64 14.77 -12.50
N ALA A 19 3.75 14.11 -11.35
CA ALA A 19 4.58 12.93 -11.19
C ALA A 19 4.02 11.95 -10.14
N TRP A 20 4.37 10.70 -10.28
CA TRP A 20 4.28 9.71 -9.22
C TRP A 20 5.50 9.87 -8.31
N ILE A 21 5.26 9.89 -7.01
CA ILE A 21 6.29 10.18 -6.02
C ILE A 21 6.59 8.93 -5.21
N SER A 22 7.86 8.51 -5.26
CA SER A 22 8.38 7.45 -4.42
C SER A 22 8.69 8.00 -3.03
N ILE A 23 8.11 7.39 -1.99
CA ILE A 23 8.27 7.79 -0.60
C ILE A 23 9.32 6.89 0.04
N PRO A 24 10.39 7.46 0.66
CA PRO A 24 11.39 6.68 1.37
C PRO A 24 10.79 6.00 2.61
N SER A 25 11.27 4.82 2.93
CA SER A 25 10.78 4.01 4.04
C SER A 25 11.26 4.46 5.43
N THR A 26 12.09 5.52 5.51
CA THR A 26 12.78 5.94 6.75
C THR A 26 11.84 6.24 7.92
N ASP A 27 10.69 6.87 7.63
CA ASP A 27 9.69 7.22 8.65
C ASP A 27 8.47 6.30 8.62
N LEU A 28 8.53 5.25 7.79
CA LEU A 28 7.43 4.32 7.61
C LEU A 28 7.22 3.49 8.88
N ARG A 29 5.99 3.45 9.35
CA ARG A 29 5.55 2.54 10.41
C ARG A 29 4.54 1.55 9.86
N SER A 30 4.73 0.30 10.21
CA SER A 30 3.90 -0.80 9.75
C SER A 30 3.12 -1.40 10.93
N PHE A 31 1.81 -1.58 10.75
CA PHE A 31 0.92 -2.11 11.79
C PHE A 31 0.05 -3.20 11.19
N TYR A 32 -0.10 -4.29 11.93
CA TYR A 32 -1.14 -5.25 11.64
C TYR A 32 -2.50 -4.70 12.05
N ALA A 33 -3.50 -4.86 11.19
CA ALA A 33 -4.87 -4.46 11.44
C ALA A 33 -5.85 -5.50 10.90
N SER A 34 -6.99 -5.63 11.55
CA SER A 34 -8.07 -6.46 11.05
C SER A 34 -9.40 -5.70 11.08
N GLY A 35 -10.26 -6.03 10.14
CA GLY A 35 -11.62 -5.51 10.08
C GLY A 35 -12.60 -6.63 9.80
N ARG A 36 -13.62 -6.75 10.66
CA ARG A 36 -14.67 -7.78 10.57
C ARG A 36 -15.98 -7.15 10.14
N THR A 37 -16.64 -7.75 9.18
CA THR A 37 -17.93 -7.32 8.66
C THR A 37 -18.88 -8.50 8.51
N PRO A 38 -20.20 -8.33 8.78
CA PRO A 38 -21.19 -9.34 8.42
C PRO A 38 -21.36 -9.40 6.90
N ILE A 39 -21.67 -10.59 6.40
CA ILE A 39 -22.09 -10.82 5.01
C ILE A 39 -23.58 -10.57 4.92
N THR A 40 -23.97 -9.67 4.01
CA THR A 40 -25.36 -9.16 3.95
C THR A 40 -26.12 -9.65 2.71
N SER A 41 -25.49 -10.42 1.84
CA SER A 41 -26.13 -11.04 0.69
C SER A 41 -27.17 -12.09 1.12
N ALA A 42 -28.26 -12.22 0.37
CA ALA A 42 -29.34 -13.15 0.71
C ALA A 42 -28.94 -14.62 0.60
N ASP A 43 -27.95 -14.92 -0.22
CA ASP A 43 -27.39 -16.26 -0.45
C ASP A 43 -26.12 -16.54 0.39
N GLY A 44 -25.72 -15.59 1.24
CA GLY A 44 -24.50 -15.68 2.05
C GLY A 44 -23.20 -15.56 1.25
N SER A 45 -23.26 -15.18 -0.04
CA SER A 45 -22.09 -15.04 -0.89
C SER A 45 -21.34 -13.73 -0.60
N ILE A 46 -20.02 -13.80 -0.46
CA ILE A 46 -19.15 -12.65 -0.26
C ILE A 46 -18.96 -11.90 -1.57
N SER A 47 -19.23 -10.61 -1.56
CA SER A 47 -18.97 -9.70 -2.67
C SER A 47 -17.78 -8.80 -2.42
N THR A 48 -17.36 -8.06 -3.43
CA THR A 48 -16.32 -7.01 -3.31
C THR A 48 -16.69 -5.96 -2.27
N ASN A 49 -17.99 -5.71 -2.02
CA ASN A 49 -18.44 -4.73 -1.04
C ASN A 49 -18.07 -5.14 0.39
N GLU A 50 -18.17 -6.43 0.75
CA GLU A 50 -17.74 -6.92 2.05
C GLU A 50 -16.21 -6.78 2.22
N VAL A 51 -15.43 -7.05 1.16
CA VAL A 51 -13.98 -6.86 1.15
C VAL A 51 -13.60 -5.40 1.40
N VAL A 52 -14.24 -4.47 0.70
CA VAL A 52 -14.03 -3.02 0.89
C VAL A 52 -14.43 -2.60 2.30
N ARG A 53 -15.57 -3.09 2.80
CA ARG A 53 -16.04 -2.78 4.15
C ARG A 53 -15.10 -3.28 5.24
N ALA A 54 -14.57 -4.49 5.08
CA ALA A 54 -13.57 -5.05 5.99
C ALA A 54 -12.30 -4.17 6.04
N LEU A 55 -11.83 -3.68 4.89
CA LEU A 55 -10.70 -2.76 4.82
C LEU A 55 -10.98 -1.43 5.54
N GLU A 56 -12.15 -0.83 5.31
CA GLU A 56 -12.52 0.44 5.96
C GLU A 56 -12.64 0.30 7.48
N LEU A 57 -13.15 -0.84 7.97
CA LEU A 57 -13.18 -1.13 9.40
C LEU A 57 -11.76 -1.32 9.97
N ALA A 58 -10.87 -2.02 9.27
CA ALA A 58 -9.48 -2.15 9.69
C ALA A 58 -8.78 -0.80 9.79
N LYS A 59 -8.97 0.09 8.81
CA LYS A 59 -8.44 1.47 8.82
C LYS A 59 -9.00 2.28 9.99
N THR A 60 -10.30 2.18 10.25
CA THR A 60 -10.99 2.94 11.31
C THR A 60 -10.52 2.51 12.70
N ASN A 61 -10.42 1.20 12.92
CA ASN A 61 -9.98 0.63 14.19
C ASN A 61 -8.53 0.95 14.54
N HIS A 62 -7.69 1.24 13.53
CA HIS A 62 -6.26 1.52 13.69
C HIS A 62 -5.89 2.95 13.26
N ARG A 63 -6.82 3.89 13.36
CA ARG A 63 -6.53 5.30 13.08
C ARG A 63 -5.59 5.87 14.14
N ILE A 64 -4.37 6.20 13.72
CA ILE A 64 -3.38 6.86 14.57
C ILE A 64 -3.40 8.35 14.24
N PRO A 65 -3.69 9.23 15.20
CA PRO A 65 -3.57 10.67 15.00
C PRO A 65 -2.17 11.04 14.52
N GLU A 66 -2.07 12.08 13.68
CA GLU A 66 -0.81 12.56 13.11
C GLU A 66 -0.11 11.65 12.10
N TYR A 67 -0.73 10.50 11.75
CA TYR A 67 -0.24 9.60 10.71
C TYR A 67 -1.19 9.54 9.51
N TYR A 68 -0.59 9.49 8.33
CA TYR A 68 -1.27 9.28 7.05
C TYR A 68 -1.12 7.82 6.64
N LEU A 69 -2.21 7.19 6.22
CA LEU A 69 -2.18 5.84 5.67
C LEU A 69 -1.64 5.89 4.23
N ALA A 70 -0.41 5.44 4.04
CA ALA A 70 0.25 5.42 2.74
C ALA A 70 -0.14 4.19 1.91
N SER A 71 -0.32 3.04 2.56
CA SER A 71 -0.73 1.79 1.91
C SER A 71 -1.40 0.84 2.89
N ALA A 72 -2.29 -0.01 2.37
CA ALA A 72 -2.88 -1.13 3.09
C ALA A 72 -2.72 -2.39 2.22
N VAL A 73 -1.87 -3.30 2.66
CA VAL A 73 -1.59 -4.56 1.95
C VAL A 73 -2.44 -5.67 2.58
N PRO A 74 -3.31 -6.34 1.81
CA PRO A 74 -4.06 -7.47 2.33
C PRO A 74 -3.12 -8.65 2.60
N LEU A 75 -3.23 -9.22 3.80
CA LEU A 75 -2.51 -10.43 4.20
C LEU A 75 -3.35 -11.70 3.99
N GLY A 76 -4.66 -11.55 3.99
CA GLY A 76 -5.62 -12.63 3.77
C GLY A 76 -6.96 -12.34 4.40
N PHE A 77 -7.89 -13.27 4.20
CA PHE A 77 -9.27 -13.14 4.66
C PHE A 77 -9.71 -14.42 5.36
N ALA A 78 -10.30 -14.28 6.54
CA ALA A 78 -10.95 -15.38 7.25
C ALA A 78 -12.46 -15.30 7.06
N VAL A 79 -13.07 -16.42 6.70
CA VAL A 79 -14.53 -16.57 6.61
C VAL A 79 -15.00 -17.33 7.84
N ASP A 80 -15.99 -16.80 8.56
CA ASP A 80 -16.57 -17.37 9.77
C ASP A 80 -15.54 -17.72 10.88
N ASP A 81 -14.53 -16.84 11.02
CA ASP A 81 -13.43 -16.99 12.01
C ASP A 81 -12.60 -18.28 11.82
N ASN A 82 -12.53 -18.80 10.60
CA ASN A 82 -11.65 -19.90 10.28
C ASN A 82 -10.18 -19.49 10.43
N ASP A 83 -9.34 -20.36 10.98
CA ASP A 83 -7.89 -20.11 11.13
C ASP A 83 -7.14 -20.13 9.77
N GLU A 84 -7.72 -20.75 8.76
CA GLU A 84 -7.17 -20.77 7.41
C GLU A 84 -7.60 -19.52 6.63
N TRP A 85 -6.63 -18.69 6.27
CA TRP A 85 -6.87 -17.48 5.50
C TRP A 85 -6.83 -17.74 4.00
N VAL A 86 -7.80 -17.20 3.28
CA VAL A 86 -7.87 -17.23 1.82
C VAL A 86 -7.38 -15.91 1.23
N HIS A 87 -6.80 -15.96 0.03
CA HIS A 87 -6.36 -14.75 -0.69
C HIS A 87 -7.52 -13.96 -1.28
N ASN A 88 -8.47 -14.67 -1.88
CA ASN A 88 -9.66 -14.06 -2.48
C ASN A 88 -10.92 -14.70 -1.89
N PRO A 89 -11.66 -13.97 -1.05
CA PRO A 89 -12.88 -14.48 -0.44
C PRO A 89 -14.12 -14.33 -1.33
N VAL A 90 -14.04 -13.56 -2.44
CA VAL A 90 -15.20 -13.25 -3.28
C VAL A 90 -15.79 -14.52 -3.88
N GLY A 91 -17.09 -14.72 -3.70
CA GLY A 91 -17.84 -15.90 -4.14
C GLY A 91 -17.89 -17.03 -3.11
N LEU A 92 -17.11 -16.98 -2.02
CA LEU A 92 -17.28 -17.93 -0.92
C LEU A 92 -18.57 -17.62 -0.13
N ILE A 93 -19.10 -18.62 0.55
CA ILE A 93 -20.32 -18.50 1.36
C ILE A 93 -19.92 -18.47 2.84
N GLY A 94 -20.53 -17.57 3.62
CA GLY A 94 -20.31 -17.45 5.05
C GLY A 94 -21.27 -16.45 5.70
N GLN A 95 -21.09 -16.23 6.99
CA GLN A 95 -21.86 -15.25 7.77
C GLN A 95 -21.05 -13.99 8.07
N THR A 96 -19.73 -14.14 8.23
CA THR A 96 -18.82 -13.03 8.54
C THR A 96 -17.56 -13.12 7.72
N LEU A 97 -17.00 -11.95 7.37
CA LEU A 97 -15.70 -11.81 6.72
C LEU A 97 -14.78 -10.98 7.62
N THR A 98 -13.59 -11.51 7.92
CA THR A 98 -12.52 -10.76 8.57
C THR A 98 -11.37 -10.60 7.60
N GLY A 99 -11.08 -9.35 7.23
CA GLY A 99 -9.89 -9.02 6.44
C GLY A 99 -8.71 -8.67 7.34
N HIS A 100 -7.54 -9.22 7.02
CA HIS A 100 -6.28 -8.99 7.71
C HIS A 100 -5.36 -8.17 6.81
N TYR A 101 -4.79 -7.10 7.35
CA TYR A 101 -4.04 -6.12 6.57
C TYR A 101 -2.76 -5.69 7.28
N GLN A 102 -1.74 -5.40 6.48
CA GLN A 102 -0.59 -4.63 6.90
C GLN A 102 -0.82 -3.17 6.52
N LEU A 103 -1.03 -2.31 7.51
CA LEU A 103 -1.19 -0.87 7.31
C LEU A 103 0.17 -0.19 7.37
N MET A 104 0.52 0.55 6.34
CA MET A 104 1.76 1.30 6.24
C MET A 104 1.45 2.79 6.38
N MET A 105 1.97 3.40 7.43
CA MET A 105 1.66 4.76 7.84
C MET A 105 2.90 5.64 7.88
N LEU A 106 2.73 6.92 7.53
CA LEU A 106 3.75 7.96 7.55
C LEU A 106 3.29 9.14 8.39
N PRO A 107 4.20 9.88 9.06
CA PRO A 107 3.83 11.13 9.72
C PRO A 107 3.22 12.11 8.71
N ILE A 108 2.13 12.77 9.10
CA ILE A 108 1.46 13.78 8.26
C ILE A 108 2.45 14.91 7.91
N SER A 109 3.35 15.27 8.82
CA SER A 109 4.39 16.29 8.59
C SER A 109 5.32 15.92 7.43
N THR A 110 5.72 14.66 7.30
CA THR A 110 6.54 14.16 6.18
C THR A 110 5.78 14.33 4.86
N MET A 111 4.50 13.97 4.83
CA MET A 111 3.65 14.13 3.65
C MET A 111 3.45 15.60 3.27
N GLN A 112 3.18 16.46 4.25
CA GLN A 112 3.00 17.90 4.04
C GLN A 112 4.28 18.59 3.54
N ASN A 113 5.43 18.22 4.08
CA ASN A 113 6.71 18.75 3.64
C ASN A 113 7.04 18.36 2.19
N LEU A 114 6.75 17.11 1.83
CA LEU A 114 6.95 16.61 0.47
C LEU A 114 6.02 17.32 -0.52
N ASP A 115 4.73 17.42 -0.20
CA ASP A 115 3.73 18.14 -1.01
C ASP A 115 4.13 19.61 -1.22
N LYS A 116 4.55 20.29 -0.15
CA LYS A 116 5.02 21.68 -0.21
C LYS A 116 6.25 21.82 -1.11
N ALA A 117 7.22 20.91 -1.01
CA ALA A 117 8.42 20.92 -1.83
C ALA A 117 8.12 20.71 -3.32
N LEU A 118 7.19 19.81 -3.65
CA LEU A 118 6.75 19.54 -5.03
C LEU A 118 5.96 20.72 -5.62
N LYS A 119 5.02 21.26 -4.86
CA LYS A 119 4.27 22.47 -5.26
C LYS A 119 5.19 23.66 -5.52
N SER A 120 6.23 23.83 -4.67
CA SER A 120 7.24 24.89 -4.86
C SER A 120 8.10 24.67 -6.14
N ALA A 121 8.20 23.45 -6.60
CA ALA A 121 8.85 23.10 -7.87
C ALA A 121 7.91 23.18 -9.07
N GLY A 122 6.62 23.42 -8.87
CA GLY A 122 5.60 23.47 -9.93
C GLY A 122 5.11 22.10 -10.38
N ILE A 123 5.36 21.04 -9.59
CA ILE A 123 5.00 19.66 -9.95
C ILE A 123 3.78 19.23 -9.13
N GLY A 124 2.72 18.82 -9.83
CA GLY A 124 1.55 18.18 -9.23
C GLY A 124 1.86 16.74 -8.80
N VAL A 125 1.23 16.29 -7.71
CA VAL A 125 1.35 14.90 -7.24
C VAL A 125 0.15 14.10 -7.75
N GLU A 126 0.39 13.14 -8.62
CA GLU A 126 -0.66 12.21 -9.06
C GLU A 126 -0.88 11.08 -8.06
N LYS A 127 0.22 10.48 -7.59
CA LYS A 127 0.19 9.37 -6.66
C LYS A 127 1.47 9.31 -5.84
N MET A 128 1.35 8.88 -4.60
CA MET A 128 2.48 8.55 -3.76
C MET A 128 2.55 7.05 -3.54
N VAL A 129 3.74 6.47 -3.68
CA VAL A 129 3.98 5.03 -3.52
C VAL A 129 5.17 4.80 -2.60
N ILE A 130 5.15 3.73 -1.84
CA ILE A 130 6.28 3.35 -0.98
C ILE A 130 7.40 2.80 -1.86
N SER A 131 8.63 3.31 -1.71
CA SER A 131 9.79 2.95 -2.55
C SER A 131 9.99 1.44 -2.64
N ALA A 132 10.00 0.74 -1.50
CA ALA A 132 10.20 -0.70 -1.47
C ALA A 132 9.12 -1.47 -2.27
N LEU A 133 7.85 -1.04 -2.21
CA LEU A 133 6.77 -1.65 -2.98
C LEU A 133 6.91 -1.36 -4.47
N ALA A 134 7.29 -0.12 -4.82
CA ALA A 134 7.50 0.26 -6.22
C ALA A 134 8.67 -0.52 -6.84
N THR A 135 9.79 -0.66 -6.11
CA THR A 135 10.95 -1.46 -6.54
C THR A 135 10.56 -2.93 -6.70
N ALA A 136 9.81 -3.48 -5.75
CA ALA A 136 9.35 -4.88 -5.82
C ALA A 136 8.41 -5.12 -7.02
N GLU A 137 7.55 -4.16 -7.35
CA GLU A 137 6.67 -4.29 -8.50
C GLU A 137 7.43 -4.24 -9.83
N ALA A 138 8.50 -3.45 -9.90
CA ALA A 138 9.32 -3.32 -11.10
C ALA A 138 10.34 -4.47 -11.29
N SER A 139 10.76 -5.13 -10.21
CA SER A 139 11.92 -6.02 -10.23
C SER A 139 11.58 -7.49 -10.02
N LEU A 140 10.47 -7.80 -9.31
CA LEU A 140 10.12 -9.16 -8.93
C LEU A 140 9.05 -9.74 -9.86
N LEU A 141 9.22 -10.99 -10.22
CA LEU A 141 8.21 -11.79 -10.91
C LEU A 141 7.10 -12.23 -9.93
N LYS A 142 5.93 -12.51 -10.47
CA LYS A 142 4.80 -12.99 -9.68
C LYS A 142 5.13 -14.30 -8.94
N ASP A 143 5.78 -15.23 -9.62
CA ASP A 143 6.15 -16.52 -9.06
C ASP A 143 7.18 -16.38 -7.93
N GLU A 144 8.11 -15.42 -8.02
CA GLU A 144 9.06 -15.14 -6.95
C GLU A 144 8.36 -14.64 -5.68
N LYS A 145 7.37 -13.75 -5.84
CA LYS A 145 6.54 -13.28 -4.72
C LYS A 145 5.74 -14.42 -4.10
N GLU A 146 5.29 -15.39 -4.91
CA GLU A 146 4.49 -16.52 -4.45
C GLU A 146 5.32 -17.57 -3.70
N TYR A 147 6.52 -17.93 -4.22
CA TYR A 147 7.40 -18.90 -3.58
C TYR A 147 8.20 -18.36 -2.39
N GLY A 148 8.27 -17.05 -2.25
CA GLY A 148 9.01 -16.37 -1.20
C GLY A 148 10.30 -15.73 -1.71
N VAL A 149 10.41 -14.41 -1.51
CA VAL A 149 11.58 -13.63 -1.93
C VAL A 149 11.83 -12.49 -0.95
N CYS A 150 13.10 -12.20 -0.73
CA CYS A 150 13.57 -11.02 -0.03
C CYS A 150 14.22 -10.06 -1.02
N LEU A 151 13.57 -8.92 -1.26
CA LEU A 151 14.14 -7.82 -2.02
C LEU A 151 14.98 -6.95 -1.11
N VAL A 152 16.22 -6.69 -1.50
CA VAL A 152 17.11 -5.74 -0.81
C VAL A 152 17.48 -4.64 -1.81
N ASP A 153 17.02 -3.44 -1.55
CA ASP A 153 17.28 -2.23 -2.35
C ASP A 153 18.32 -1.36 -1.64
N ILE A 154 19.55 -1.34 -2.16
CA ILE A 154 20.70 -0.65 -1.55
C ILE A 154 20.89 0.69 -2.27
N GLY A 155 20.42 1.77 -1.63
CA GLY A 155 20.60 3.14 -2.09
C GLY A 155 21.82 3.83 -1.47
N ALA A 156 22.01 5.10 -1.83
CA ALA A 156 23.15 5.89 -1.36
C ALA A 156 23.09 6.23 0.15
N GLY A 157 21.89 6.35 0.71
CA GLY A 157 21.67 6.74 2.11
C GLY A 157 20.79 5.78 2.91
N THR A 158 20.10 4.87 2.24
CA THR A 158 19.19 3.91 2.87
C THR A 158 19.26 2.56 2.20
N THR A 159 19.00 1.51 2.97
CA THR A 159 18.73 0.17 2.45
C THR A 159 17.30 -0.20 2.80
N ASN A 160 16.49 -0.50 1.79
CA ASN A 160 15.11 -0.92 1.96
C ASN A 160 15.02 -2.44 1.80
N ILE A 161 14.15 -3.05 2.59
CA ILE A 161 13.90 -4.50 2.53
C ILE A 161 12.41 -4.71 2.36
N ALA A 162 12.03 -5.56 1.41
CA ALA A 162 10.67 -6.07 1.26
C ALA A 162 10.73 -7.59 1.19
N VAL A 163 9.90 -8.24 2.00
CA VAL A 163 9.79 -9.70 2.03
C VAL A 163 8.41 -10.08 1.53
N TYR A 164 8.37 -10.98 0.58
CA TYR A 164 7.15 -11.56 0.04
C TYR A 164 7.13 -13.06 0.34
N LEU A 165 5.96 -13.55 0.71
CA LEU A 165 5.66 -14.97 0.89
C LEU A 165 4.20 -15.19 0.52
N ASP A 166 3.89 -16.23 -0.23
CA ASP A 166 2.53 -16.52 -0.72
C ASP A 166 1.90 -15.31 -1.44
N GLY A 167 2.69 -14.57 -2.23
CA GLY A 167 2.23 -13.44 -3.03
C GLY A 167 2.00 -12.13 -2.25
N ARG A 168 2.38 -12.07 -0.98
CA ARG A 168 2.09 -10.96 -0.05
C ARG A 168 3.30 -10.56 0.81
#